data_38b17312f782ec6353fb6f0b0fe036b5
#
_entry.id   38b17312f782ec6353fb6f0b0fe036b5
#
_cell.length_a   1.000
_cell.length_b   1.000
_cell.length_c   1.000
_cell.angle_alpha   90.00
_cell.angle_beta   90.00
_cell.angle_gamma   90.00
#
_symmetry.space_group_name_H-M   'P 1'
#
loop_
_entity.id
_entity.type
_entity.pdbx_description
1 polymer ?
#
loop_
_entity_poly.entity_id
_entity_poly.type
_entity_poly.pdbx_seq_one_letter_code
_entity_poly.pdbx_strand_id
1 'polypeptide(L)'
;FLNETLHDNNYSKMQTTAINYIKWCEFLSLSEKDKYPFLANKIERISTEQDETKPFLSLDEQTILFVRKIKQRSKNEESFYQQTSFITKDVLCQAFKEYDEDLEIWEFDEGFSIRELENTLNKPTKVSMTADKKQMYLSFMDKTTGKYQIYCSKSVDGVWSEPENIGNIVNLSTANQIDPFITVDGNTLYFSSDRNSGQGGYDIWVTHKSKNGSWLKPTNLGKRVNTPLNEYSPYLHPDNNSFYFSSNGWKGFGGQDLFYINLNEITMKEPLNIGQEINTEGNENEIMLKKDGKTAYRSQWDSIAKNYNIVFYELPEKCRAKSVHLLNLSLIDKQMPAYNC
;
A
#
# COMPACT_ATOMS: atom_id res chain seq x y z
N PHE A 1 24.24 -40.54 -19.84
CA PHE A 1 24.54 -39.61 -18.71
C PHE A 1 23.77 -38.31 -18.79
N LEU A 2 23.70 -37.63 -19.93
CA LEU A 2 22.95 -36.37 -20.08
C LEU A 2 21.40 -36.53 -20.10
N ASN A 3 20.89 -37.65 -20.59
CA ASN A 3 19.45 -37.94 -20.61
C ASN A 3 18.90 -38.38 -19.24
N GLU A 4 19.69 -39.09 -18.42
CA GLU A 4 19.29 -39.51 -17.06
C GLU A 4 19.19 -38.33 -16.11
N THR A 5 20.14 -37.36 -16.17
CA THR A 5 20.11 -36.14 -15.35
C THR A 5 18.96 -35.19 -15.69
N LEU A 6 18.52 -35.13 -16.96
CA LEU A 6 17.35 -34.35 -17.36
C LEU A 6 16.03 -35.00 -16.92
N HIS A 7 15.97 -36.35 -16.91
CA HIS A 7 14.80 -37.10 -16.41
C HIS A 7 14.64 -36.96 -14.90
N ASP A 8 15.72 -37.06 -14.14
CA ASP A 8 15.73 -36.91 -12.66
C ASP A 8 15.34 -35.48 -12.24
N ASN A 9 15.84 -34.45 -12.93
CA ASN A 9 15.49 -33.06 -12.65
C ASN A 9 14.00 -32.76 -12.94
N ASN A 10 13.43 -33.33 -14.02
CA ASN A 10 12.02 -33.16 -14.31
C ASN A 10 11.13 -33.91 -13.32
N TYR A 11 11.52 -35.10 -12.89
CA TYR A 11 10.79 -35.89 -11.90
C TYR A 11 10.80 -35.21 -10.53
N SER A 12 11.93 -34.71 -10.07
CA SER A 12 12.06 -33.93 -8.85
C SER A 12 11.23 -32.65 -8.89
N LYS A 13 11.21 -31.95 -10.02
CA LYS A 13 10.39 -30.74 -10.21
C LYS A 13 8.88 -31.06 -10.17
N MET A 14 8.46 -32.16 -10.80
CA MET A 14 7.07 -32.62 -10.74
C MET A 14 6.65 -33.04 -9.33
N GLN A 15 7.51 -33.74 -8.59
CA GLN A 15 7.24 -34.09 -7.19
C GLN A 15 7.10 -32.85 -6.32
N THR A 16 8.00 -31.87 -6.44
CA THR A 16 7.92 -30.61 -5.70
C THR A 16 6.62 -29.86 -6.03
N THR A 17 6.23 -29.83 -7.28
CA THR A 17 4.97 -29.21 -7.73
C THR A 17 3.77 -29.92 -7.11
N ALA A 18 3.72 -31.25 -7.16
CA ALA A 18 2.63 -32.05 -6.57
C ALA A 18 2.53 -31.83 -5.04
N ILE A 19 3.65 -31.82 -4.33
CA ILE A 19 3.67 -31.54 -2.88
C ILE A 19 3.13 -30.15 -2.60
N ASN A 20 3.47 -29.15 -3.40
CA ASN A 20 2.97 -27.80 -3.23
C ASN A 20 1.45 -27.71 -3.47
N TYR A 21 0.92 -28.42 -4.49
CA TYR A 21 -0.52 -28.50 -4.69
C TYR A 21 -1.25 -29.19 -3.55
N ILE A 22 -0.72 -30.29 -3.01
CA ILE A 22 -1.31 -30.97 -1.84
C ILE A 22 -1.38 -30.02 -0.64
N LYS A 23 -0.26 -29.36 -0.33
CA LYS A 23 -0.20 -28.36 0.76
C LYS A 23 -1.16 -27.19 0.54
N TRP A 24 -1.41 -26.80 -0.73
CA TRP A 24 -2.38 -25.77 -1.06
C TRP A 24 -3.81 -26.26 -0.82
N CYS A 25 -4.15 -27.47 -1.26
CA CYS A 25 -5.48 -28.06 -1.00
C CYS A 25 -5.74 -28.23 0.52
N GLU A 26 -4.72 -28.64 1.29
CA GLU A 26 -4.80 -28.71 2.75
C GLU A 26 -5.07 -27.33 3.37
N PHE A 27 -4.35 -26.28 2.90
CA PHE A 27 -4.56 -24.91 3.33
C PHE A 27 -5.99 -24.45 3.06
N LEU A 28 -6.51 -24.66 1.85
CA LEU A 28 -7.88 -24.28 1.48
C LEU A 28 -8.91 -25.01 2.34
N SER A 29 -8.74 -26.33 2.53
CA SER A 29 -9.66 -27.14 3.36
C SER A 29 -9.68 -26.73 4.84
N LEU A 30 -8.52 -26.31 5.39
CA LEU A 30 -8.44 -25.80 6.75
C LEU A 30 -9.06 -24.41 6.88
N SER A 31 -8.86 -23.56 5.87
CA SER A 31 -9.34 -22.19 5.85
C SER A 31 -10.87 -22.10 5.76
N GLU A 32 -11.55 -23.09 5.13
CA GLU A 32 -13.00 -23.16 5.13
C GLU A 32 -13.61 -23.33 6.53
N LYS A 33 -12.85 -23.90 7.48
CA LYS A 33 -13.28 -24.09 8.87
C LYS A 33 -13.10 -22.84 9.73
N ASP A 34 -12.19 -21.96 9.31
CA ASP A 34 -11.79 -20.75 10.05
C ASP A 34 -12.37 -19.47 9.40
N LYS A 35 -13.58 -19.55 8.82
CA LYS A 35 -14.24 -18.36 8.25
C LYS A 35 -14.46 -17.31 9.33
N TYR A 36 -13.85 -16.14 9.11
CA TYR A 36 -14.07 -14.98 9.96
C TYR A 36 -15.30 -14.22 9.44
N PRO A 37 -16.25 -13.83 10.31
CA PRO A 37 -17.38 -13.01 9.87
C PRO A 37 -16.85 -11.66 9.38
N PHE A 38 -16.79 -11.50 8.06
CA PHE A 38 -16.29 -10.32 7.40
C PHE A 38 -17.44 -9.39 7.05
N LEU A 39 -17.43 -8.19 7.60
CA LEU A 39 -18.34 -7.12 7.25
C LEU A 39 -17.53 -5.91 6.82
N ALA A 40 -17.50 -5.66 5.52
CA ALA A 40 -16.92 -4.45 4.97
C ALA A 40 -17.94 -3.32 4.97
N ASN A 41 -17.55 -2.17 5.49
CA ASN A 41 -18.34 -0.95 5.50
C ASN A 41 -17.73 0.03 4.50
N LYS A 42 -18.55 0.55 3.61
CA LYS A 42 -18.16 1.55 2.62
C LYS A 42 -18.01 2.92 3.29
N ILE A 43 -17.06 3.73 2.85
CA ILE A 43 -16.98 5.14 3.24
C ILE A 43 -17.86 5.93 2.26
N GLU A 44 -19.11 6.18 2.64
CA GLU A 44 -20.13 6.66 1.72
C GLU A 44 -19.78 8.00 1.05
N ARG A 45 -19.30 9.00 1.81
CA ARG A 45 -19.00 10.34 1.28
C ARG A 45 -17.83 10.39 0.29
N ILE A 46 -16.84 9.49 0.45
CA ILE A 46 -15.71 9.39 -0.48
C ILE A 46 -16.13 8.65 -1.75
N SER A 47 -17.02 7.68 -1.62
CA SER A 47 -17.41 6.77 -2.69
C SER A 47 -18.31 7.44 -3.71
N THR A 48 -17.91 7.36 -5.00
CA THR A 48 -18.65 7.94 -6.13
C THR A 48 -19.02 6.85 -7.14
N GLU A 49 -19.47 7.25 -8.34
CA GLU A 49 -19.65 6.33 -9.48
C GLU A 49 -18.31 5.94 -10.16
N GLN A 50 -17.19 6.43 -9.63
CA GLN A 50 -15.86 6.20 -10.18
C GLN A 50 -15.09 5.20 -9.30
N ASP A 51 -13.88 4.80 -9.74
CA ASP A 51 -13.02 3.96 -8.91
C ASP A 51 -12.30 4.83 -7.87
N GLU A 52 -12.46 4.52 -6.59
CA GLU A 52 -11.64 5.00 -5.49
C GLU A 52 -10.75 3.89 -4.99
N THR A 53 -9.43 4.11 -5.06
CA THR A 53 -8.43 3.07 -4.77
C THR A 53 -7.25 3.62 -3.96
N LYS A 54 -6.43 2.73 -3.43
CA LYS A 54 -5.14 3.01 -2.78
C LYS A 54 -5.24 3.95 -1.58
N PRO A 55 -6.11 3.62 -0.60
CA PRO A 55 -6.28 4.47 0.56
C PRO A 55 -5.01 4.55 1.40
N PHE A 56 -4.71 5.74 1.90
CA PHE A 56 -3.71 6.01 2.92
C PHE A 56 -4.29 6.92 4.00
N LEU A 57 -4.36 6.42 5.23
CA LEU A 57 -4.85 7.16 6.39
C LEU A 57 -3.67 7.82 7.11
N SER A 58 -3.76 9.12 7.41
CA SER A 58 -2.77 9.81 8.23
C SER A 58 -2.71 9.24 9.65
N LEU A 59 -1.55 9.36 10.32
CA LEU A 59 -1.36 8.80 11.66
C LEU A 59 -2.33 9.37 12.71
N ASP A 60 -2.74 10.62 12.56
CA ASP A 60 -3.75 11.25 13.41
C ASP A 60 -5.19 10.86 13.03
N GLU A 61 -5.36 10.08 11.96
CA GLU A 61 -6.65 9.61 11.43
C GLU A 61 -7.59 10.75 10.97
N GLN A 62 -7.06 11.95 10.73
CA GLN A 62 -7.85 13.11 10.32
C GLN A 62 -7.86 13.30 8.79
N THR A 63 -6.94 12.65 8.07
CA THR A 63 -6.82 12.81 6.61
C THR A 63 -6.70 11.43 5.96
N ILE A 64 -7.47 11.20 4.91
CA ILE A 64 -7.30 10.05 4.03
C ILE A 64 -6.88 10.53 2.64
N LEU A 65 -5.84 9.93 2.09
CA LEU A 65 -5.41 10.10 0.70
C LEU A 65 -5.87 8.89 -0.10
N PHE A 66 -6.26 9.09 -1.35
CA PHE A 66 -6.68 8.01 -2.23
C PHE A 66 -6.59 8.41 -3.70
N VAL A 67 -6.60 7.43 -4.58
CA VAL A 67 -6.60 7.66 -6.03
C VAL A 67 -8.03 7.50 -6.56
N ARG A 68 -8.55 8.52 -7.25
CA ARG A 68 -9.84 8.50 -7.94
C ARG A 68 -9.62 8.50 -9.45
N LYS A 69 -10.31 7.63 -10.16
CA LYS A 69 -10.28 7.57 -11.61
C LYS A 69 -11.38 8.48 -12.18
N ILE A 70 -11.01 9.65 -12.71
CA ILE A 70 -11.95 10.60 -13.28
C ILE A 70 -12.07 10.45 -14.80
N LYS A 71 -13.28 10.68 -15.32
CA LYS A 71 -13.52 10.81 -16.76
C LYS A 71 -13.35 12.27 -17.17
N GLN A 72 -12.43 12.53 -18.09
CA GLN A 72 -12.16 13.88 -18.61
C GLN A 72 -12.40 13.93 -20.11
N ARG A 73 -12.95 15.02 -20.60
CA ARG A 73 -13.06 15.27 -22.06
C ARG A 73 -11.68 15.30 -22.67
N SER A 74 -11.50 14.55 -23.78
CA SER A 74 -10.28 14.69 -24.58
C SER A 74 -10.26 16.06 -25.27
N LYS A 75 -9.14 16.77 -25.15
CA LYS A 75 -8.90 18.07 -25.83
C LYS A 75 -8.40 17.89 -27.27
N ASN A 76 -8.87 16.90 -28.02
CA ASN A 76 -8.50 16.80 -29.44
C ASN A 76 -9.26 17.88 -30.23
N GLU A 77 -8.59 18.99 -30.50
CA GLU A 77 -9.12 20.18 -31.19
C GLU A 77 -9.28 20.04 -32.71
N GLU A 78 -9.03 18.87 -33.32
CA GLU A 78 -8.93 18.75 -34.79
C GLU A 78 -9.91 17.78 -35.45
N SER A 79 -11.10 17.52 -34.94
CA SER A 79 -12.08 16.80 -35.75
C SER A 79 -13.35 17.59 -35.95
N PHE A 80 -13.64 17.89 -37.21
CA PHE A 80 -14.87 18.52 -37.71
C PHE A 80 -16.15 17.72 -37.41
N TYR A 81 -16.01 16.50 -36.89
CA TYR A 81 -17.10 15.65 -36.41
C TYR A 81 -17.01 15.55 -34.88
N GLN A 82 -17.99 16.14 -34.21
CA GLN A 82 -18.14 16.20 -32.76
C GLN A 82 -18.38 14.84 -32.12
N GLN A 83 -17.42 13.93 -32.21
CA GLN A 83 -17.42 12.74 -31.36
C GLN A 83 -16.68 13.08 -30.06
N THR A 84 -17.42 13.35 -29.00
CA THR A 84 -16.86 13.63 -27.68
C THR A 84 -16.15 12.36 -27.16
N SER A 85 -14.83 12.30 -27.30
CA SER A 85 -14.04 11.22 -26.69
C SER A 85 -13.74 11.56 -25.23
N PHE A 86 -13.87 10.56 -24.37
CA PHE A 86 -13.48 10.67 -22.95
C PHE A 86 -12.21 9.90 -22.73
N ILE A 87 -11.30 10.46 -21.97
CA ILE A 87 -10.14 9.76 -21.42
C ILE A 87 -10.34 9.60 -19.92
N THR A 88 -9.82 8.50 -19.37
CA THR A 88 -9.76 8.30 -17.91
C THR A 88 -8.41 8.75 -17.39
N LYS A 89 -8.40 9.44 -16.27
CA LYS A 89 -7.21 9.92 -15.58
C LYS A 89 -7.29 9.55 -14.11
N ASP A 90 -6.21 9.00 -13.58
CA ASP A 90 -6.06 8.77 -12.14
C ASP A 90 -5.59 10.08 -11.48
N VAL A 91 -6.31 10.54 -10.47
CA VAL A 91 -5.97 11.74 -9.69
C VAL A 91 -5.80 11.37 -8.23
N LEU A 92 -4.82 11.97 -7.57
CA LEU A 92 -4.64 11.85 -6.14
C LEU A 92 -5.60 12.81 -5.43
N CYS A 93 -6.44 12.27 -4.57
CA CYS A 93 -7.43 13.01 -3.78
C CYS A 93 -7.07 12.94 -2.30
N GLN A 94 -7.57 13.92 -1.56
CA GLN A 94 -7.55 13.94 -0.10
C GLN A 94 -8.95 14.26 0.42
N ALA A 95 -9.29 13.65 1.56
CA ALA A 95 -10.49 13.94 2.31
C ALA A 95 -10.11 14.17 3.77
N PHE A 96 -10.83 15.08 4.41
CA PHE A 96 -10.62 15.41 5.82
C PHE A 96 -11.78 14.91 6.67
N LYS A 97 -11.48 14.53 7.88
CA LYS A 97 -12.48 14.09 8.84
C LYS A 97 -13.17 15.31 9.45
N GLU A 98 -14.45 15.36 9.30
CA GLU A 98 -15.32 16.42 9.81
C GLU A 98 -16.39 15.83 10.73
N TYR A 99 -16.89 16.66 11.65
CA TYR A 99 -18.02 16.27 12.50
C TYR A 99 -19.32 16.58 11.78
N ASP A 100 -20.13 15.57 11.56
CA ASP A 100 -21.47 15.70 11.01
C ASP A 100 -22.46 15.95 12.15
N GLU A 101 -23.01 17.19 12.23
CA GLU A 101 -23.93 17.60 13.30
C GLU A 101 -25.28 16.90 13.21
N ASP A 102 -25.75 16.56 12.01
CA ASP A 102 -27.04 15.90 11.80
C ASP A 102 -27.02 14.42 12.24
N LEU A 103 -25.88 13.76 12.05
CA LEU A 103 -25.68 12.35 12.39
C LEU A 103 -24.96 12.15 13.73
N GLU A 104 -24.44 13.22 14.33
CA GLU A 104 -23.62 13.22 15.55
C GLU A 104 -22.38 12.29 15.47
N ILE A 105 -21.77 12.18 14.28
CA ILE A 105 -20.63 11.31 14.01
C ILE A 105 -19.50 12.06 13.32
N TRP A 106 -18.29 11.50 13.37
CA TRP A 106 -17.15 11.96 12.62
C TRP A 106 -17.00 11.17 11.32
N GLU A 107 -17.14 11.81 10.18
CA GLU A 107 -16.98 11.25 8.84
C GLU A 107 -15.93 11.99 8.02
N PHE A 108 -15.47 11.36 6.93
CA PHE A 108 -14.66 12.05 5.93
C PHE A 108 -15.57 12.87 5.00
N ASP A 109 -15.09 14.04 4.57
CA ASP A 109 -15.74 14.83 3.52
C ASP A 109 -15.73 14.07 2.16
N GLU A 110 -16.29 14.69 1.11
CA GLU A 110 -16.37 14.05 -0.24
C GLU A 110 -14.99 13.81 -0.87
N GLY A 111 -13.96 14.44 -0.36
CA GLY A 111 -12.60 14.40 -0.90
C GLY A 111 -12.46 15.14 -2.23
N PHE A 112 -11.37 15.81 -2.39
CA PHE A 112 -11.05 16.61 -3.58
C PHE A 112 -9.62 16.33 -4.06
N SER A 113 -9.38 16.57 -5.35
CA SER A 113 -8.05 16.38 -5.94
C SER A 113 -7.02 17.37 -5.39
N ILE A 114 -5.80 16.91 -5.23
CA ILE A 114 -4.66 17.77 -4.87
C ILE A 114 -4.22 18.47 -6.16
N ARG A 115 -4.70 19.71 -6.38
CA ARG A 115 -4.56 20.46 -7.64
C ARG A 115 -3.11 20.61 -8.08
N GLU A 116 -2.21 20.84 -7.13
CA GLU A 116 -0.78 21.02 -7.36
C GLU A 116 -0.14 19.80 -8.02
N LEU A 117 -0.73 18.61 -7.83
CA LEU A 117 -0.21 17.35 -8.33
C LEU A 117 -0.93 16.82 -9.57
N GLU A 118 -2.09 17.38 -9.94
CA GLU A 118 -2.94 16.84 -11.02
C GLU A 118 -2.25 16.70 -12.37
N ASN A 119 -1.37 17.64 -12.73
CA ASN A 119 -0.70 17.66 -14.03
C ASN A 119 0.65 16.92 -14.02
N THR A 120 1.21 16.68 -12.86
CA THR A 120 2.53 16.03 -12.69
C THR A 120 2.39 14.53 -12.65
N LEU A 121 1.36 14.01 -11.98
CA LEU A 121 1.20 12.58 -11.77
C LEU A 121 0.75 11.85 -13.04
N ASN A 122 1.56 10.89 -13.46
CA ASN A 122 1.24 9.98 -14.56
C ASN A 122 1.07 8.56 -14.01
N LYS A 123 -0.19 8.10 -13.92
CA LYS A 123 -0.56 6.80 -13.36
C LYS A 123 0.02 6.58 -11.95
N PRO A 124 -0.38 7.38 -10.95
CA PRO A 124 0.13 7.24 -9.59
C PRO A 124 -0.17 5.84 -9.03
N THR A 125 0.80 5.29 -8.31
CA THR A 125 0.58 4.08 -7.53
C THR A 125 0.18 4.46 -6.10
N LYS A 126 0.55 3.68 -5.10
CA LYS A 126 0.28 3.97 -3.69
C LYS A 126 1.04 5.21 -3.24
N VAL A 127 0.47 5.92 -2.28
CA VAL A 127 1.07 7.07 -1.62
C VAL A 127 1.22 6.78 -0.13
N SER A 128 2.20 7.40 0.50
CA SER A 128 2.36 7.42 1.96
C SER A 128 2.90 8.76 2.44
N MET A 129 2.69 9.08 3.72
CA MET A 129 2.99 10.39 4.27
C MET A 129 3.60 10.26 5.66
N THR A 130 4.53 11.15 6.01
CA THR A 130 5.10 11.24 7.36
C THR A 130 4.05 11.66 8.40
N ALA A 131 4.29 11.30 9.67
CA ALA A 131 3.36 11.59 10.77
C ALA A 131 3.05 13.10 10.93
N ASP A 132 4.03 13.95 10.66
CA ASP A 132 3.90 15.41 10.72
C ASP A 132 3.22 16.03 9.50
N LYS A 133 2.81 15.19 8.52
CA LYS A 133 2.18 15.58 7.24
C LYS A 133 3.01 16.53 6.39
N LYS A 134 4.33 16.60 6.59
CA LYS A 134 5.23 17.50 5.86
C LYS A 134 5.85 16.87 4.62
N GLN A 135 5.89 15.55 4.53
CA GLN A 135 6.46 14.84 3.38
C GLN A 135 5.50 13.74 2.93
N MET A 136 5.23 13.71 1.63
CA MET A 136 4.45 12.67 0.96
C MET A 136 5.36 11.95 -0.03
N TYR A 137 5.40 10.63 0.06
CA TYR A 137 6.11 9.76 -0.87
C TYR A 137 5.11 9.08 -1.79
N LEU A 138 5.35 9.16 -3.09
CA LEU A 138 4.46 8.63 -4.12
C LEU A 138 5.30 8.11 -5.29
N SER A 139 4.76 7.20 -6.05
CA SER A 139 5.39 6.74 -7.27
C SER A 139 4.47 6.91 -8.47
N PHE A 140 5.04 7.32 -9.58
CA PHE A 140 4.38 7.44 -10.87
C PHE A 140 5.37 7.17 -12.00
N MET A 141 4.83 6.97 -13.20
CA MET A 141 5.67 6.66 -14.36
C MET A 141 6.47 7.90 -14.79
N ASP A 142 7.78 7.80 -14.68
CA ASP A 142 8.70 8.81 -15.18
C ASP A 142 8.73 8.82 -16.71
N LYS A 143 8.52 10.00 -17.31
CA LYS A 143 8.39 10.15 -18.76
C LYS A 143 9.72 9.90 -19.51
N THR A 144 10.86 10.08 -18.84
CA THR A 144 12.18 9.95 -19.44
C THR A 144 12.61 8.49 -19.49
N THR A 145 12.43 7.78 -18.39
CA THR A 145 12.87 6.38 -18.26
C THR A 145 11.79 5.37 -18.67
N GLY A 146 10.52 5.78 -18.69
CA GLY A 146 9.37 4.89 -18.87
C GLY A 146 9.18 3.92 -17.71
N LYS A 147 9.84 4.15 -16.57
CA LYS A 147 9.77 3.32 -15.37
C LYS A 147 9.06 4.08 -14.24
N TYR A 148 8.43 3.34 -13.36
CA TYR A 148 7.92 3.90 -12.13
C TYR A 148 9.08 4.28 -11.22
N GLN A 149 9.06 5.50 -10.71
CA GLN A 149 10.05 6.03 -9.78
C GLN A 149 9.35 6.67 -8.58
N ILE A 150 10.05 6.72 -7.46
CA ILE A 150 9.55 7.30 -6.22
C ILE A 150 9.97 8.76 -6.13
N TYR A 151 9.02 9.58 -5.76
CA TYR A 151 9.17 11.03 -5.59
C TYR A 151 8.73 11.43 -4.19
N CYS A 152 9.21 12.58 -3.74
CA CYS A 152 8.79 13.21 -2.49
C CYS A 152 8.22 14.60 -2.79
N SER A 153 7.00 14.85 -2.35
CA SER A 153 6.41 16.18 -2.28
C SER A 153 6.46 16.67 -0.84
N LYS A 154 6.74 17.96 -0.66
CA LYS A 154 6.82 18.61 0.66
C LYS A 154 5.63 19.54 0.84
N SER A 155 5.07 19.57 2.03
CA SER A 155 3.99 20.48 2.38
C SER A 155 4.53 21.66 3.19
N VAL A 156 4.17 22.87 2.74
CA VAL A 156 4.37 24.12 3.46
C VAL A 156 3.00 24.79 3.59
N ASP A 157 2.58 25.07 4.81
CA ASP A 157 1.29 25.69 5.13
C ASP A 157 0.08 24.95 4.48
N GLY A 158 0.17 23.61 4.38
CA GLY A 158 -0.87 22.77 3.79
C GLY A 158 -0.84 22.66 2.26
N VAL A 159 0.07 23.38 1.58
CA VAL A 159 0.24 23.34 0.13
C VAL A 159 1.38 22.37 -0.23
N TRP A 160 1.10 21.44 -1.14
CA TRP A 160 2.06 20.45 -1.62
C TRP A 160 2.94 21.01 -2.74
N SER A 161 4.26 20.80 -2.66
CA SER A 161 5.20 21.17 -3.72
C SER A 161 5.11 20.22 -4.91
N GLU A 162 5.67 20.61 -6.04
CA GLU A 162 5.98 19.68 -7.13
C GLU A 162 6.84 18.53 -6.57
N PRO A 163 6.56 17.25 -6.97
CA PRO A 163 7.31 16.10 -6.48
C PRO A 163 8.74 16.07 -7.01
N GLU A 164 9.70 15.93 -6.12
CA GLU A 164 11.12 15.77 -6.43
C GLU A 164 11.53 14.29 -6.43
N ASN A 165 12.30 13.86 -7.42
CA ASN A 165 12.86 12.51 -7.47
C ASN A 165 13.79 12.29 -6.27
N ILE A 166 13.61 11.18 -5.54
CA ILE A 166 14.40 10.90 -4.32
C ILE A 166 15.83 10.40 -4.57
N GLY A 167 16.24 10.31 -5.83
CA GLY A 167 17.62 10.06 -6.25
C GLY A 167 17.93 8.62 -6.66
N ASN A 168 19.02 8.47 -7.39
CA ASN A 168 19.42 7.24 -8.10
C ASN A 168 19.87 6.09 -7.18
N ILE A 169 20.08 6.34 -5.90
CA ILE A 169 20.37 5.28 -4.92
C ILE A 169 19.12 4.41 -4.72
N VAL A 170 17.96 5.03 -4.69
CA VAL A 170 16.66 4.34 -4.54
C VAL A 170 16.05 4.07 -5.92
N ASN A 171 15.98 5.08 -6.78
CA ASN A 171 15.38 4.97 -8.10
C ASN A 171 16.40 4.46 -9.13
N LEU A 172 16.16 3.26 -9.66
CA LEU A 172 16.94 2.72 -10.77
C LEU A 172 16.21 2.99 -12.09
N SER A 173 16.91 3.56 -13.08
CA SER A 173 16.35 3.80 -14.41
C SER A 173 16.01 2.54 -15.19
N THR A 174 16.53 1.39 -14.75
CA THR A 174 16.33 0.07 -15.39
C THR A 174 15.21 -0.76 -14.75
N ALA A 175 14.65 -0.32 -13.64
CA ALA A 175 13.65 -1.06 -12.87
C ALA A 175 12.51 -0.13 -12.44
N ASN A 176 11.40 -0.72 -12.06
CA ASN A 176 10.28 -0.01 -11.45
C ASN A 176 10.47 0.05 -9.93
N GLN A 177 10.08 1.17 -9.32
CA GLN A 177 9.96 1.36 -7.88
C GLN A 177 8.55 1.87 -7.61
N ILE A 178 7.72 1.03 -7.00
CA ILE A 178 6.30 1.31 -6.78
C ILE A 178 5.93 1.15 -5.31
N ASP A 179 4.74 1.62 -4.97
CA ASP A 179 4.09 1.45 -3.67
C ASP A 179 4.98 1.87 -2.48
N PRO A 180 5.52 3.11 -2.47
CA PRO A 180 6.33 3.57 -1.38
C PRO A 180 5.53 3.66 -0.08
N PHE A 181 6.12 3.18 1.01
CA PHE A 181 5.62 3.34 2.36
C PHE A 181 6.71 3.92 3.26
N ILE A 182 6.52 5.15 3.72
CA ILE A 182 7.40 5.83 4.69
C ILE A 182 6.93 5.54 6.11
N THR A 183 7.86 5.20 7.00
CA THR A 183 7.55 5.03 8.42
C THR A 183 7.18 6.36 9.10
N VAL A 184 6.51 6.28 10.23
CA VAL A 184 5.99 7.44 10.97
C VAL A 184 7.09 8.44 11.35
N ASP A 185 8.31 7.96 11.60
CA ASP A 185 9.48 8.77 11.91
C ASP A 185 10.16 9.39 10.67
N GLY A 186 9.70 9.04 9.47
CA GLY A 186 10.22 9.54 8.21
C GLY A 186 11.62 9.04 7.84
N ASN A 187 12.16 8.02 8.52
CA ASN A 187 13.53 7.55 8.36
C ASN A 187 13.70 6.23 7.62
N THR A 188 12.62 5.46 7.48
CA THR A 188 12.64 4.16 6.78
C THR A 188 11.60 4.16 5.66
N LEU A 189 12.03 3.79 4.46
CA LEU A 189 11.16 3.68 3.28
C LEU A 189 11.14 2.24 2.79
N TYR A 190 9.96 1.64 2.78
CA TYR A 190 9.67 0.37 2.12
C TYR A 190 9.08 0.65 0.74
N PHE A 191 9.33 -0.22 -0.22
CA PHE A 191 8.76 -0.12 -1.57
C PHE A 191 8.88 -1.45 -2.31
N SER A 192 8.10 -1.63 -3.36
CA SER A 192 8.18 -2.80 -4.24
C SER A 192 8.99 -2.47 -5.49
N SER A 193 9.82 -3.41 -5.94
CA SER A 193 10.67 -3.20 -7.12
C SER A 193 11.03 -4.51 -7.81
N ASP A 194 11.04 -4.49 -9.15
CA ASP A 194 11.49 -5.56 -10.04
C ASP A 194 13.01 -5.46 -10.35
N ARG A 195 13.78 -4.77 -9.47
CA ARG A 195 15.24 -4.63 -9.62
C ARG A 195 15.96 -5.96 -9.51
N ASN A 196 17.07 -6.09 -10.24
CA ASN A 196 17.93 -7.25 -10.17
C ASN A 196 18.39 -7.55 -8.73
N SER A 197 18.73 -8.80 -8.46
CA SER A 197 19.17 -9.31 -7.17
C SER A 197 18.06 -9.45 -6.10
N GLY A 198 16.80 -9.48 -6.53
CA GLY A 198 15.66 -9.89 -5.73
C GLY A 198 15.53 -11.40 -5.57
N GLN A 199 14.41 -11.84 -5.01
CA GLN A 199 14.03 -13.25 -4.90
C GLN A 199 13.20 -13.71 -6.11
N GLY A 200 12.46 -12.76 -6.75
CA GLY A 200 11.54 -13.08 -7.82
C GLY A 200 11.27 -11.93 -8.78
N GLY A 201 10.00 -11.67 -9.04
CA GLY A 201 9.53 -10.57 -9.88
C GLY A 201 9.62 -9.23 -9.13
N TYR A 202 8.50 -8.74 -8.60
CA TYR A 202 8.51 -7.62 -7.67
C TYR A 202 8.79 -8.13 -6.27
N ASP A 203 9.81 -7.60 -5.64
CA ASP A 203 10.15 -7.84 -4.23
C ASP A 203 9.93 -6.58 -3.40
N ILE A 204 9.74 -6.75 -2.09
CA ILE A 204 9.75 -5.66 -1.15
C ILE A 204 11.17 -5.37 -0.70
N TRP A 205 11.55 -4.09 -0.82
CA TRP A 205 12.84 -3.53 -0.46
C TRP A 205 12.68 -2.50 0.64
N VAL A 206 13.75 -2.30 1.40
CA VAL A 206 13.80 -1.30 2.47
C VAL A 206 15.05 -0.46 2.35
N THR A 207 14.94 0.84 2.59
CA THR A 207 16.06 1.76 2.73
C THR A 207 15.88 2.68 3.93
N HIS A 208 16.97 3.18 4.45
CA HIS A 208 16.99 4.07 5.62
C HIS A 208 17.67 5.38 5.28
N LYS A 209 17.28 6.46 5.95
CA LYS A 209 18.04 7.71 5.91
C LYS A 209 19.30 7.59 6.75
N SER A 210 20.40 8.09 6.22
CA SER A 210 21.64 8.30 6.94
C SER A 210 21.53 9.52 7.87
N LYS A 211 22.51 9.75 8.74
CA LYS A 211 22.54 10.89 9.65
C LYS A 211 22.46 12.25 8.95
N ASN A 212 22.88 12.35 7.70
CA ASN A 212 22.80 13.57 6.89
C ASN A 212 21.49 13.68 6.07
N GLY A 213 20.53 12.78 6.29
CA GLY A 213 19.23 12.79 5.61
C GLY A 213 19.20 12.14 4.22
N SER A 214 20.33 11.66 3.68
CA SER A 214 20.38 10.98 2.40
C SER A 214 19.94 9.52 2.53
N TRP A 215 19.25 8.99 1.51
CA TRP A 215 18.88 7.59 1.44
C TRP A 215 20.11 6.68 1.28
N LEU A 216 20.13 5.58 2.00
CA LEU A 216 21.12 4.52 1.85
C LEU A 216 20.73 3.55 0.71
N LYS A 217 21.66 2.68 0.31
CA LYS A 217 21.37 1.64 -0.68
C LYS A 217 20.28 0.71 -0.15
N PRO A 218 19.20 0.47 -0.92
CA PRO A 218 18.12 -0.43 -0.51
C PRO A 218 18.61 -1.88 -0.33
N THR A 219 18.01 -2.56 0.65
CA THR A 219 18.19 -3.99 0.91
C THR A 219 16.89 -4.74 0.71
N ASN A 220 16.99 -5.96 0.18
CA ASN A 220 15.83 -6.86 0.01
C ASN A 220 15.37 -7.38 1.37
N LEU A 221 14.06 -7.46 1.64
CA LEU A 221 13.53 -7.98 2.90
C LEU A 221 13.74 -9.49 3.08
N GLY A 222 14.19 -10.18 2.03
CA GLY A 222 14.54 -11.59 2.08
C GLY A 222 13.35 -12.54 2.10
N LYS A 223 13.66 -13.84 2.19
CA LYS A 223 12.72 -14.96 1.98
C LYS A 223 11.58 -15.08 3.01
N ARG A 224 11.62 -14.32 4.10
CA ARG A 224 10.51 -14.28 5.06
C ARG A 224 9.32 -13.46 4.54
N VAL A 225 9.56 -12.59 3.57
CA VAL A 225 8.55 -11.73 2.95
C VAL A 225 8.48 -12.02 1.46
N ASN A 226 9.63 -12.01 0.77
CA ASN A 226 9.73 -12.11 -0.67
C ASN A 226 9.80 -13.57 -1.14
N THR A 227 9.15 -13.85 -2.26
CA THR A 227 9.05 -15.16 -2.92
C THR A 227 9.66 -15.10 -4.34
N PRO A 228 9.70 -16.22 -5.08
CA PRO A 228 10.03 -16.17 -6.51
C PRO A 228 8.99 -15.49 -7.40
N LEU A 229 7.83 -15.06 -6.87
CA LEU A 229 6.78 -14.37 -7.62
C LEU A 229 6.78 -12.87 -7.29
N ASN A 230 5.67 -12.31 -6.86
CA ASN A 230 5.57 -10.85 -6.69
C ASN A 230 5.01 -10.48 -5.33
N GLU A 231 5.63 -9.50 -4.69
CA GLU A 231 5.20 -8.86 -3.46
C GLU A 231 5.02 -7.36 -3.68
N TYR A 232 3.86 -6.84 -3.21
CA TYR A 232 3.45 -5.45 -3.42
C TYR A 232 2.97 -4.79 -2.14
N SER A 233 2.79 -3.47 -2.21
CA SER A 233 2.07 -2.66 -1.23
C SER A 233 2.51 -2.86 0.22
N PRO A 234 3.80 -2.71 0.54
CA PRO A 234 4.27 -2.81 1.91
C PRO A 234 3.58 -1.79 2.81
N TYR A 235 3.26 -2.21 4.03
CA TYR A 235 2.72 -1.38 5.09
C TYR A 235 3.23 -1.85 6.44
N LEU A 236 3.94 -0.99 7.17
CA LEU A 236 4.36 -1.21 8.55
C LEU A 236 3.43 -0.42 9.47
N HIS A 237 2.73 -1.12 10.37
CA HIS A 237 1.92 -0.47 11.38
C HIS A 237 2.80 0.35 12.35
N PRO A 238 2.31 1.46 12.93
CA PRO A 238 3.06 2.30 13.87
C PRO A 238 3.58 1.60 15.14
N ASP A 239 3.18 0.35 15.41
CA ASP A 239 3.76 -0.50 16.46
C ASP A 239 5.19 -0.98 16.14
N ASN A 240 5.71 -0.67 14.93
CA ASN A 240 7.01 -1.05 14.39
C ASN A 240 7.30 -2.55 14.32
N ASN A 241 6.28 -3.40 14.40
CA ASN A 241 6.39 -4.85 14.38
C ASN A 241 5.50 -5.50 13.33
N SER A 242 4.27 -5.02 13.21
CA SER A 242 3.23 -5.62 12.39
C SER A 242 3.35 -5.12 10.96
N PHE A 243 3.77 -6.02 10.07
CA PHE A 243 4.01 -5.72 8.67
C PHE A 243 2.98 -6.44 7.79
N TYR A 244 2.40 -5.70 6.85
CA TYR A 244 1.39 -6.18 5.92
C TYR A 244 1.86 -5.95 4.49
N PHE A 245 1.49 -6.85 3.60
CA PHE A 245 1.83 -6.75 2.18
C PHE A 245 0.90 -7.64 1.35
N SER A 246 0.93 -7.46 0.03
CA SER A 246 0.23 -8.31 -0.93
C SER A 246 1.20 -9.22 -1.66
N SER A 247 0.83 -10.46 -1.90
CA SER A 247 1.67 -11.44 -2.61
C SER A 247 0.83 -12.45 -3.40
N ASN A 248 1.36 -12.89 -4.55
CA ASN A 248 0.87 -14.06 -5.27
C ASN A 248 1.82 -15.26 -5.17
N GLY A 249 2.86 -15.16 -4.35
CA GLY A 249 3.84 -16.23 -4.16
C GLY A 249 3.65 -17.04 -2.89
N TRP A 250 2.99 -16.48 -1.87
CA TRP A 250 2.56 -17.21 -0.67
C TRP A 250 1.23 -17.92 -0.91
N LYS A 251 0.92 -18.91 -0.07
CA LYS A 251 -0.35 -19.66 -0.18
C LYS A 251 -1.54 -18.76 0.06
N GLY A 252 -2.41 -18.64 -0.93
CA GLY A 252 -3.55 -17.76 -0.93
C GLY A 252 -4.79 -18.35 -1.56
N PHE A 253 -5.81 -17.51 -1.74
CA PHE A 253 -7.12 -17.88 -2.27
C PHE A 253 -7.26 -17.52 -3.74
N GLY A 254 -6.45 -16.58 -4.25
CA GLY A 254 -6.60 -16.06 -5.60
C GLY A 254 -5.33 -15.57 -6.25
N GLY A 255 -5.41 -14.40 -6.84
CA GLY A 255 -4.29 -13.73 -7.51
C GLY A 255 -3.31 -13.14 -6.50
N GLN A 256 -3.53 -11.90 -6.10
CA GLN A 256 -2.80 -11.24 -5.03
C GLN A 256 -3.61 -11.33 -3.74
N ASP A 257 -3.03 -11.92 -2.70
CA ASP A 257 -3.63 -12.01 -1.38
C ASP A 257 -2.89 -11.10 -0.38
N LEU A 258 -3.57 -10.67 0.66
CA LEU A 258 -3.01 -9.90 1.76
C LEU A 258 -2.43 -10.83 2.83
N PHE A 259 -1.24 -10.48 3.29
CA PHE A 259 -0.48 -11.22 4.30
C PHE A 259 -0.05 -10.32 5.45
N TYR A 260 0.14 -10.95 6.61
CA TYR A 260 0.65 -10.36 7.83
C TYR A 260 1.90 -11.10 8.31
N ILE A 261 2.91 -10.38 8.77
CA ILE A 261 4.07 -10.93 9.46
C ILE A 261 4.53 -9.98 10.57
N ASN A 262 4.92 -10.54 11.73
CA ASN A 262 5.62 -9.78 12.73
C ASN A 262 7.13 -9.79 12.44
N LEU A 263 7.70 -8.63 12.07
CA LEU A 263 9.10 -8.53 11.66
C LEU A 263 10.08 -8.90 12.79
N ASN A 264 9.74 -8.63 14.05
CA ASN A 264 10.58 -8.86 15.21
C ASN A 264 10.44 -10.27 15.80
N GLU A 265 9.41 -11.02 15.39
CA GLU A 265 9.21 -12.40 15.83
C GLU A 265 10.00 -13.37 14.94
N ILE A 266 11.19 -13.73 15.38
CA ILE A 266 12.11 -14.62 14.61
C ILE A 266 11.52 -16.02 14.40
N THR A 267 10.65 -16.47 15.31
CA THR A 267 9.97 -17.77 15.22
C THR A 267 8.93 -17.83 14.12
N MET A 268 8.35 -16.69 13.74
CA MET A 268 7.41 -16.56 12.62
C MET A 268 8.17 -16.59 11.29
N LYS A 269 8.36 -17.79 10.74
CA LYS A 269 9.16 -18.01 9.52
C LYS A 269 8.43 -17.68 8.23
N GLU A 270 7.11 -17.79 8.22
CA GLU A 270 6.23 -17.55 7.07
C GLU A 270 5.14 -16.53 7.46
N PRO A 271 4.70 -15.69 6.53
CA PRO A 271 3.62 -14.76 6.80
C PRO A 271 2.27 -15.51 6.91
N LEU A 272 1.36 -14.96 7.70
CA LEU A 272 -0.01 -15.43 7.80
C LEU A 272 -0.85 -14.82 6.68
N ASN A 273 -1.57 -15.64 5.94
CA ASN A 273 -2.67 -15.18 5.10
C ASN A 273 -3.75 -14.58 6.02
N ILE A 274 -4.26 -13.38 5.69
CA ILE A 274 -5.22 -12.68 6.55
C ILE A 274 -6.54 -13.44 6.64
N GLY A 275 -6.86 -14.25 5.65
CA GLY A 275 -7.98 -15.19 5.68
C GLY A 275 -8.98 -15.00 4.55
N GLN A 276 -9.81 -16.02 4.37
CA GLN A 276 -10.90 -16.04 3.40
C GLN A 276 -11.92 -14.94 3.76
N GLU A 277 -12.64 -14.42 2.79
CA GLU A 277 -13.54 -13.27 2.84
C GLU A 277 -12.81 -11.92 2.72
N ILE A 278 -11.65 -11.74 3.38
CA ILE A 278 -10.77 -10.59 3.11
C ILE A 278 -10.00 -10.85 1.82
N ASN A 279 -9.34 -12.02 1.74
CA ASN A 279 -8.72 -12.51 0.52
C ASN A 279 -9.74 -13.33 -0.27
N THR A 280 -9.84 -13.07 -1.57
CA THR A 280 -10.80 -13.67 -2.50
C THR A 280 -10.11 -14.39 -3.65
N GLU A 281 -10.84 -14.84 -4.64
CA GLU A 281 -10.28 -15.33 -5.90
C GLU A 281 -9.66 -14.21 -6.76
N GLY A 282 -9.88 -12.96 -6.39
CA GLY A 282 -9.40 -11.78 -7.08
C GLY A 282 -7.99 -11.35 -6.71
N ASN A 283 -7.78 -10.04 -6.70
CA ASN A 283 -6.54 -9.41 -6.28
C ASN A 283 -6.82 -8.42 -5.14
N GLU A 284 -6.26 -8.68 -4.00
CA GLU A 284 -6.22 -7.76 -2.87
C GLU A 284 -4.84 -7.12 -2.82
N ASN A 285 -4.75 -5.86 -3.28
CA ASN A 285 -3.46 -5.23 -3.56
C ASN A 285 -2.97 -4.29 -2.46
N GLU A 286 -3.82 -3.84 -1.56
CA GLU A 286 -3.43 -2.89 -0.53
C GLU A 286 -4.23 -3.06 0.76
N ILE A 287 -3.57 -2.71 1.84
CA ILE A 287 -4.16 -2.61 3.17
C ILE A 287 -3.53 -1.44 3.92
N MET A 288 -4.33 -0.79 4.74
CA MET A 288 -3.94 0.29 5.65
C MET A 288 -4.71 0.12 6.95
N LEU A 289 -4.06 0.32 8.09
CA LEU A 289 -4.70 0.15 9.40
C LEU A 289 -4.80 1.49 10.14
N LYS A 290 -5.83 1.60 10.97
CA LYS A 290 -5.85 2.56 12.07
C LYS A 290 -4.77 2.23 13.10
N LYS A 291 -4.43 3.23 13.92
CA LYS A 291 -3.53 3.04 15.07
C LYS A 291 -4.08 2.09 16.14
N ASP A 292 -5.38 1.75 16.08
CA ASP A 292 -5.98 0.73 16.96
C ASP A 292 -5.49 -0.70 16.66
N GLY A 293 -4.83 -0.90 15.52
CA GLY A 293 -4.27 -2.16 15.07
C GLY A 293 -5.30 -3.20 14.62
N LYS A 294 -6.58 -2.89 14.65
CA LYS A 294 -7.67 -3.82 14.31
C LYS A 294 -8.50 -3.38 13.11
N THR A 295 -8.72 -2.07 12.94
CA THR A 295 -9.52 -1.53 11.83
C THR A 295 -8.64 -1.31 10.62
N ALA A 296 -8.99 -1.98 9.51
CA ALA A 296 -8.26 -1.90 8.24
C ALA A 296 -9.09 -1.25 7.15
N TYR A 297 -8.41 -0.59 6.19
CA TYR A 297 -8.97 0.00 4.99
C TYR A 297 -8.36 -0.64 3.75
N ARG A 298 -9.15 -0.83 2.72
CA ARG A 298 -8.69 -1.26 1.39
C ARG A 298 -9.64 -0.80 0.29
N SER A 299 -9.21 -0.94 -0.95
CA SER A 299 -10.12 -0.89 -2.10
C SER A 299 -10.84 -2.24 -2.24
N GLN A 300 -12.13 -2.19 -2.56
CA GLN A 300 -12.93 -3.36 -2.84
C GLN A 300 -13.81 -3.14 -4.06
N TRP A 301 -13.85 -4.15 -4.93
CA TRP A 301 -14.75 -4.14 -6.08
C TRP A 301 -16.20 -4.30 -5.65
N ASP A 302 -17.04 -3.36 -6.06
CA ASP A 302 -18.48 -3.43 -5.90
C ASP A 302 -19.10 -4.04 -7.16
N SER A 303 -19.63 -5.24 -7.05
CA SER A 303 -20.22 -5.97 -8.18
C SER A 303 -21.53 -5.35 -8.68
N ILE A 304 -22.21 -4.54 -7.87
CA ILE A 304 -23.45 -3.85 -8.22
C ILE A 304 -23.12 -2.53 -8.90
N ALA A 305 -22.32 -1.69 -8.26
CA ALA A 305 -21.93 -0.37 -8.79
C ALA A 305 -20.92 -0.46 -9.94
N LYS A 306 -20.22 -1.61 -10.11
CA LYS A 306 -19.18 -1.85 -11.13
C LYS A 306 -18.01 -0.89 -11.04
N ASN A 307 -17.59 -0.58 -9.84
CA ASN A 307 -16.43 0.27 -9.53
C ASN A 307 -15.73 -0.22 -8.26
N TYR A 308 -14.56 0.36 -7.98
CA TYR A 308 -13.85 0.16 -6.72
C TYR A 308 -14.25 1.24 -5.73
N ASN A 309 -14.55 0.82 -4.49
CA ASN A 309 -14.81 1.72 -3.37
C ASN A 309 -13.82 1.47 -2.24
N ILE A 310 -13.56 2.50 -1.43
CA ILE A 310 -12.79 2.34 -0.20
C ILE A 310 -13.72 1.84 0.88
N VAL A 311 -13.33 0.71 1.47
CA VAL A 311 -14.06 0.07 2.57
C VAL A 311 -13.18 -0.07 3.80
N PHE A 312 -13.81 -0.17 4.96
CA PHE A 312 -13.14 -0.51 6.21
C PHE A 312 -13.78 -1.72 6.87
N TYR A 313 -12.99 -2.46 7.63
CA TYR A 313 -13.40 -3.70 8.30
C TYR A 313 -12.48 -4.02 9.47
N GLU A 314 -12.89 -4.93 10.36
CA GLU A 314 -12.02 -5.43 11.41
C GLU A 314 -11.18 -6.61 10.91
N LEU A 315 -9.91 -6.65 11.30
CA LEU A 315 -9.01 -7.77 11.04
C LEU A 315 -9.29 -8.95 12.00
N PRO A 316 -9.04 -10.19 11.54
CA PRO A 316 -8.97 -11.35 12.41
C PRO A 316 -7.95 -11.13 13.52
N GLU A 317 -8.24 -11.57 14.72
CA GLU A 317 -7.43 -11.31 15.93
C GLU A 317 -5.95 -11.70 15.73
N LYS A 318 -5.69 -12.84 15.09
CA LYS A 318 -4.35 -13.36 14.78
C LYS A 318 -3.50 -12.46 13.88
N CYS A 319 -4.14 -11.52 13.16
CA CYS A 319 -3.48 -10.59 12.21
C CYS A 319 -3.55 -9.14 12.68
N ARG A 320 -3.98 -8.87 13.91
CA ARG A 320 -4.06 -7.51 14.46
C ARG A 320 -2.70 -7.02 14.92
N ALA A 321 -2.45 -5.74 14.69
CA ALA A 321 -1.32 -5.02 15.26
C ALA A 321 -1.60 -4.62 16.72
N LYS A 322 -0.59 -4.20 17.44
CA LYS A 322 -0.77 -3.61 18.78
C LYS A 322 -1.27 -2.18 18.64
N SER A 323 -2.29 -1.82 19.43
CA SER A 323 -2.77 -0.44 19.48
C SER A 323 -1.65 0.53 19.91
N VAL A 324 -1.58 1.67 19.23
CA VAL A 324 -0.58 2.72 19.48
C VAL A 324 -1.28 4.01 19.94
N HIS A 325 -0.81 4.57 21.04
CA HIS A 325 -1.28 5.85 21.55
C HIS A 325 -0.24 6.94 21.24
N LEU A 326 -0.67 8.00 20.59
CA LEU A 326 0.17 9.17 20.32
C LEU A 326 0.20 10.05 21.55
N LEU A 327 1.38 10.24 22.14
CA LEU A 327 1.60 11.26 23.14
C LEU A 327 1.81 12.61 22.43
N ASN A 328 0.97 13.58 22.73
CA ASN A 328 1.09 14.94 22.19
C ASN A 328 2.16 15.70 23.00
N LEU A 329 3.45 15.50 22.66
CA LEU A 329 4.58 16.12 23.36
C LEU A 329 4.59 17.66 23.27
N SER A 330 3.83 18.27 22.36
CA SER A 330 3.72 19.72 22.25
C SER A 330 3.05 20.41 23.46
N LEU A 331 2.40 19.66 24.35
CA LEU A 331 1.80 20.16 25.57
C LEU A 331 2.77 20.17 26.75
N ILE A 332 3.89 19.43 26.72
CA ILE A 332 4.83 19.29 27.81
C ILE A 332 5.81 20.47 27.83
N ASP A 333 6.21 21.01 26.71
CA ASP A 333 7.16 22.12 26.60
C ASP A 333 6.61 23.49 27.05
N LYS A 334 5.29 23.63 27.21
CA LYS A 334 4.67 24.90 27.66
C LYS A 334 4.41 25.00 29.15
N GLN A 335 4.70 23.97 29.94
CA GLN A 335 4.41 23.94 31.37
C GLN A 335 5.63 23.72 32.32
N MET A 336 6.85 23.70 31.82
CA MET A 336 8.00 23.73 32.71
C MET A 336 8.34 25.17 33.10
N PRO A 337 8.18 25.57 34.36
CA PRO A 337 8.71 26.84 34.81
C PRO A 337 10.25 26.79 34.75
N ALA A 338 10.85 27.84 34.18
CA ALA A 338 12.30 28.02 34.21
C ALA A 338 12.77 27.99 35.66
N TYR A 339 13.45 26.94 36.05
CA TYR A 339 14.24 26.97 37.27
C TYR A 339 15.51 27.76 36.94
N ASN A 340 15.53 29.03 37.43
CA ASN A 340 16.76 29.81 37.53
C ASN A 340 17.64 29.17 38.60
N CYS A 341 18.84 28.71 38.21
CA CYS A 341 19.99 28.55 39.08
C CYS A 341 20.92 29.74 38.93
#